data_b7eb2b383851ab46e109a74c85db55ad
#
_entry.id   b7eb2b383851ab46e109a74c85db55ad
#
_cell.length_a   1.000
_cell.length_b   1.000
_cell.length_c   1.000
_cell.angle_alpha   90.00
_cell.angle_beta   90.00
_cell.angle_gamma   90.00
#
_symmetry.space_group_name_H-M   'P 1'
#
loop_
_entity.id
_entity.type
_entity.pdbx_description
1 polymer ?
#
loop_
_entity_poly.entity_id
_entity_poly.type
_entity_poly.pdbx_seq_one_letter_code
_entity_poly.pdbx_strand_id
1 'polypeptide(L)'
;MKSKPARRPRAAAPIPPPRVTATNVHDVLARHLLVDGYDLVLDLEQSQGRRLKDARGDRWYLDLFSCFATLPVGFNHPRMKDAAFEAKLLRAARTNPANSDIYTVEMAEFVEAFGRLAMPDYLPHLFLVAGGSLGVENALKAAFDWKVRRNFRKGLREERGH
;
A
#
# COMPACT_ATOMS: atom_id res chain seq x y z
N MET A 1 -48.50 -45.85 -9.16
CA MET A 1 -47.20 -45.86 -8.50
C MET A 1 -46.57 -44.48 -8.63
N LYS A 2 -46.49 -43.69 -7.56
CA LYS A 2 -45.83 -42.36 -7.57
C LYS A 2 -44.37 -42.59 -7.18
N SER A 3 -43.45 -42.29 -8.09
CA SER A 3 -42.00 -42.37 -7.85
C SER A 3 -41.57 -41.34 -6.80
N LYS A 4 -40.86 -41.80 -5.75
CA LYS A 4 -40.26 -40.96 -4.71
C LYS A 4 -39.17 -40.06 -5.34
N PRO A 5 -39.15 -38.74 -5.08
CA PRO A 5 -38.07 -37.89 -5.63
C PRO A 5 -36.72 -38.25 -5.02
N ALA A 6 -35.71 -38.38 -5.86
CA ALA A 6 -34.34 -38.69 -5.45
C ALA A 6 -33.80 -37.55 -4.54
N ARG A 7 -33.32 -37.95 -3.36
CA ARG A 7 -32.70 -37.03 -2.37
C ARG A 7 -31.41 -36.46 -2.96
N ARG A 8 -31.36 -35.15 -3.20
CA ARG A 8 -30.11 -34.48 -3.61
C ARG A 8 -29.04 -34.73 -2.55
N PRO A 9 -27.80 -35.07 -2.97
CA PRO A 9 -26.70 -35.24 -2.02
C PRO A 9 -26.49 -33.93 -1.25
N ARG A 10 -26.41 -34.05 0.08
CA ARG A 10 -26.13 -32.93 0.98
C ARG A 10 -24.72 -32.44 0.64
N ALA A 11 -24.58 -31.16 0.25
CA ALA A 11 -23.28 -30.54 0.02
C ALA A 11 -22.41 -30.76 1.28
N ALA A 12 -21.18 -31.24 1.07
CA ALA A 12 -20.22 -31.40 2.17
C ALA A 12 -20.01 -30.02 2.82
N ALA A 13 -19.96 -30.00 4.16
CA ALA A 13 -19.67 -28.78 4.90
C ALA A 13 -18.32 -28.23 4.42
N PRO A 14 -18.18 -26.91 4.22
CA PRO A 14 -16.92 -26.31 3.81
C PRO A 14 -15.82 -26.65 4.82
N ILE A 15 -14.70 -27.20 4.34
CA ILE A 15 -13.53 -27.46 5.16
C ILE A 15 -13.04 -26.11 5.69
N PRO A 16 -12.93 -25.93 7.03
CA PRO A 16 -12.43 -24.67 7.56
C PRO A 16 -11.01 -24.42 7.04
N PRO A 17 -10.68 -23.16 6.69
CA PRO A 17 -9.33 -22.87 6.22
C PRO A 17 -8.30 -23.23 7.28
N PRO A 18 -7.11 -23.69 6.88
CA PRO A 18 -6.04 -24.02 7.82
C PRO A 18 -5.68 -22.77 8.62
N ARG A 19 -5.51 -22.92 9.94
CA ARG A 19 -5.08 -21.82 10.80
C ARG A 19 -3.67 -21.38 10.38
N VAL A 20 -3.50 -20.11 10.04
CA VAL A 20 -2.20 -19.52 9.73
C VAL A 20 -1.47 -19.21 11.04
N THR A 21 -0.23 -19.63 11.14
CA THR A 21 0.68 -19.42 12.27
C THR A 21 2.03 -18.91 11.75
N ALA A 22 2.85 -18.31 12.62
CA ALA A 22 4.17 -17.85 12.22
C ALA A 22 5.04 -18.95 11.58
N THR A 23 4.85 -20.20 11.99
CA THR A 23 5.66 -21.32 11.48
C THR A 23 5.26 -21.84 10.11
N ASN A 24 4.02 -21.57 9.64
CA ASN A 24 3.54 -22.03 8.34
C ASN A 24 3.26 -20.92 7.33
N VAL A 25 3.66 -19.68 7.60
CA VAL A 25 3.42 -18.52 6.72
C VAL A 25 3.94 -18.78 5.32
N HIS A 26 5.20 -19.21 5.16
CA HIS A 26 5.80 -19.45 3.86
C HIS A 26 5.07 -20.55 3.08
N ASP A 27 4.70 -21.65 3.74
CA ASP A 27 3.96 -22.76 3.11
C ASP A 27 2.55 -22.33 2.66
N VAL A 28 1.88 -21.49 3.46
CA VAL A 28 0.57 -20.96 3.11
C VAL A 28 0.66 -20.01 1.91
N LEU A 29 1.63 -19.11 1.91
CA LEU A 29 1.85 -18.17 0.81
C LEU A 29 2.25 -18.89 -0.48
N ALA A 30 3.14 -19.88 -0.39
CA ALA A 30 3.65 -20.63 -1.55
C ALA A 30 2.58 -21.41 -2.33
N ARG A 31 1.38 -21.57 -1.77
CA ARG A 31 0.24 -22.17 -2.50
C ARG A 31 -0.26 -21.28 -3.64
N HIS A 32 -0.02 -19.98 -3.56
CA HIS A 32 -0.61 -19.00 -4.47
C HIS A 32 0.36 -17.93 -4.95
N LEU A 33 1.51 -17.76 -4.28
CA LEU A 33 2.48 -16.71 -4.54
C LEU A 33 3.87 -17.32 -4.73
N LEU A 34 4.74 -16.63 -5.47
CA LEU A 34 6.17 -16.85 -5.43
C LEU A 34 6.71 -16.30 -4.11
N VAL A 35 7.31 -17.16 -3.29
CA VAL A 35 7.87 -16.81 -1.98
C VAL A 35 9.40 -16.80 -2.09
N ASP A 36 9.93 -15.71 -2.64
CA ASP A 36 11.37 -15.48 -2.88
C ASP A 36 11.96 -14.35 -2.01
N GLY A 37 11.21 -13.90 -1.00
CA GLY A 37 11.63 -12.91 -0.04
C GLY A 37 12.61 -13.44 1.02
N TYR A 38 12.87 -12.61 2.04
CA TYR A 38 13.72 -13.01 3.17
C TYR A 38 13.10 -14.14 3.99
N ASP A 39 13.94 -15.05 4.49
CA ASP A 39 13.50 -16.06 5.45
C ASP A 39 13.28 -15.43 6.84
N LEU A 40 12.26 -14.56 6.92
CA LEU A 40 11.83 -13.85 8.10
C LEU A 40 10.30 -13.76 8.10
N VAL A 41 9.68 -14.14 9.20
CA VAL A 41 8.26 -13.83 9.45
C VAL A 41 8.21 -12.69 10.45
N LEU A 42 7.89 -11.50 9.96
CA LEU A 42 7.94 -10.28 10.75
C LEU A 42 6.84 -10.26 11.82
N ASP A 43 7.24 -10.08 13.08
CA ASP A 43 6.33 -9.77 14.19
C ASP A 43 6.06 -8.26 14.19
N LEU A 44 4.86 -7.89 13.78
CA LEU A 44 4.44 -6.47 13.70
C LEU A 44 4.22 -5.84 15.08
N GLU A 45 3.96 -6.64 16.11
CA GLU A 45 3.69 -6.15 17.46
C GLU A 45 4.99 -5.88 18.23
N GLN A 46 5.93 -6.83 18.16
CA GLN A 46 7.18 -6.76 18.93
C GLN A 46 8.30 -5.99 18.22
N SER A 47 8.28 -5.90 16.89
CA SER A 47 9.28 -5.12 16.15
C SER A 47 9.22 -3.65 16.56
N GLN A 48 10.39 -3.00 16.78
CA GLN A 48 10.44 -1.64 17.28
C GLN A 48 11.60 -0.83 16.69
N GLY A 49 11.28 0.38 16.20
CA GLY A 49 12.26 1.24 15.55
C GLY A 49 12.91 0.53 14.39
N ARG A 50 14.24 0.32 14.46
CA ARG A 50 15.02 -0.42 13.46
C ARG A 50 15.30 -1.88 13.84
N ARG A 51 14.60 -2.43 14.82
CA ARG A 51 14.77 -3.81 15.27
C ARG A 51 13.57 -4.64 14.84
N LEU A 52 13.83 -5.65 14.02
CA LEU A 52 12.85 -6.59 13.52
C LEU A 52 12.85 -7.85 14.37
N LYS A 53 11.69 -8.26 14.84
CA LYS A 53 11.49 -9.52 15.54
C LYS A 53 11.01 -10.58 14.57
N ASP A 54 11.63 -11.77 14.59
CA ASP A 54 11.08 -12.94 13.90
C ASP A 54 9.96 -13.55 14.76
N ALA A 55 8.76 -13.62 14.22
CA ALA A 55 7.59 -14.20 14.91
C ALA A 55 7.72 -15.72 15.17
N ARG A 56 8.68 -16.41 14.54
CA ARG A 56 8.90 -17.86 14.70
C ARG A 56 9.75 -18.23 15.92
N GLY A 57 10.38 -17.25 16.58
CA GLY A 57 11.27 -17.51 17.73
C GLY A 57 11.91 -16.25 18.28
N ASP A 58 13.08 -16.38 18.92
CA ASP A 58 13.71 -15.25 19.61
C ASP A 58 14.75 -14.49 18.78
N ARG A 59 14.78 -14.70 17.47
CA ARG A 59 15.71 -13.98 16.59
C ARG A 59 15.29 -12.55 16.38
N TRP A 60 16.28 -11.67 16.39
CA TRP A 60 16.17 -10.26 16.09
C TRP A 60 17.12 -9.86 14.97
N TYR A 61 16.69 -8.93 14.15
CA TYR A 61 17.46 -8.39 13.03
C TYR A 61 17.56 -6.87 13.13
N LEU A 62 18.60 -6.32 12.56
CA LEU A 62 18.69 -4.87 12.33
C LEU A 62 18.10 -4.56 10.97
N ASP A 63 17.14 -3.65 10.94
CA ASP A 63 16.52 -3.18 9.70
C ASP A 63 17.46 -2.21 8.97
N LEU A 64 18.04 -2.67 7.88
CA LEU A 64 18.78 -1.87 6.90
C LEU A 64 18.02 -1.77 5.57
N PHE A 65 16.81 -2.33 5.50
CA PHE A 65 15.98 -2.38 4.32
C PHE A 65 14.92 -1.27 4.31
N SER A 66 14.39 -0.90 5.50
CA SER A 66 13.37 0.16 5.72
C SER A 66 12.14 0.00 4.83
N CYS A 67 11.82 -1.24 4.40
CA CYS A 67 10.70 -1.54 3.50
C CYS A 67 10.65 -0.60 2.28
N PHE A 68 11.78 -0.39 1.60
CA PHE A 68 11.93 0.57 0.49
C PHE A 68 11.55 2.01 0.89
N ALA A 69 11.91 2.44 2.09
CA ALA A 69 11.58 3.74 2.67
C ALA A 69 10.07 4.00 2.90
N THR A 70 9.23 2.97 2.87
CA THR A 70 7.79 3.11 3.21
C THR A 70 7.56 3.25 4.71
N LEU A 71 8.58 2.97 5.53
CA LEU A 71 8.51 3.05 7.00
C LEU A 71 9.64 3.94 7.57
N PRO A 72 9.71 5.24 7.21
CA PRO A 72 10.83 6.11 7.54
C PRO A 72 11.02 6.34 9.04
N VAL A 73 9.97 6.21 9.83
CA VAL A 73 10.01 6.39 11.29
C VAL A 73 10.29 5.10 12.06
N GLY A 74 10.43 3.96 11.35
CA GLY A 74 10.61 2.64 11.94
C GLY A 74 9.34 2.05 12.53
N PHE A 75 9.46 0.80 13.01
CA PHE A 75 8.34 0.04 13.54
C PHE A 75 7.87 0.59 14.89
N ASN A 76 6.57 0.60 15.09
CA ASN A 76 5.92 0.91 16.37
C ASN A 76 6.41 2.22 17.02
N HIS A 77 6.61 3.26 16.21
CA HIS A 77 7.01 4.57 16.73
C HIS A 77 5.98 5.06 17.78
N PRO A 78 6.39 5.56 18.96
CA PRO A 78 5.47 5.90 20.06
C PRO A 78 4.36 6.89 19.67
N ARG A 79 4.65 7.87 18.81
CA ARG A 79 3.64 8.82 18.30
C ARG A 79 2.57 8.18 17.43
N MET A 80 2.83 7.00 16.83
CA MET A 80 1.82 6.28 16.05
C MET A 80 0.82 5.53 16.94
N LYS A 81 1.13 5.40 18.24
CA LYS A 81 0.29 4.75 19.27
C LYS A 81 -0.56 5.76 20.06
N ASP A 82 -0.65 6.99 19.62
CA ASP A 82 -1.60 7.96 20.18
C ASP A 82 -3.03 7.53 19.88
N ALA A 83 -3.87 7.41 20.90
CA ALA A 83 -5.21 6.86 20.76
C ALA A 83 -6.12 7.65 19.81
N ALA A 84 -5.97 8.99 19.77
CA ALA A 84 -6.74 9.84 18.87
C ALA A 84 -6.28 9.65 17.42
N PHE A 85 -4.98 9.48 17.20
CA PHE A 85 -4.40 9.20 15.90
C PHE A 85 -4.80 7.80 15.39
N GLU A 86 -4.72 6.77 16.24
CA GLU A 86 -5.16 5.41 15.92
C GLU A 86 -6.64 5.36 15.52
N ALA A 87 -7.50 6.06 16.27
CA ALA A 87 -8.93 6.14 15.94
C ALA A 87 -9.17 6.80 14.58
N LYS A 88 -8.38 7.81 14.22
CA LYS A 88 -8.41 8.47 12.91
C LYS A 88 -7.97 7.54 11.80
N LEU A 89 -6.84 6.85 11.97
CA LEU A 89 -6.34 5.86 11.02
C LEU A 89 -7.36 4.73 10.78
N LEU A 90 -7.94 4.21 11.86
CA LEU A 90 -8.93 3.13 11.78
C LEU A 90 -10.19 3.57 11.02
N ARG A 91 -10.66 4.80 11.24
CA ARG A 91 -11.80 5.37 10.51
C ARG A 91 -11.49 5.48 9.02
N ALA A 92 -10.33 6.05 8.66
CA ALA A 92 -9.91 6.16 7.27
C ALA A 92 -9.78 4.79 6.59
N ALA A 93 -9.15 3.82 7.27
CA ALA A 93 -8.96 2.47 6.73
C ALA A 93 -10.27 1.71 6.51
N ARG A 94 -11.27 1.89 7.38
CA ARG A 94 -12.59 1.23 7.25
C ARG A 94 -13.42 1.73 6.09
N THR A 95 -13.29 2.99 5.74
CA THR A 95 -14.14 3.63 4.72
C THR A 95 -13.48 3.66 3.35
N ASN A 96 -12.17 3.83 3.29
CA ASN A 96 -11.36 3.86 2.08
C ASN A 96 -12.06 4.55 0.88
N PRO A 97 -12.49 5.81 1.02
CA PRO A 97 -13.26 6.50 -0.02
C PRO A 97 -12.39 6.82 -1.24
N ALA A 98 -13.04 6.90 -2.42
CA ALA A 98 -12.39 7.37 -3.64
C ALA A 98 -12.17 8.89 -3.57
N ASN A 99 -11.07 9.34 -2.99
CA ASN A 99 -10.77 10.76 -2.77
C ASN A 99 -10.52 11.57 -4.05
N SER A 100 -10.49 10.95 -5.22
CA SER A 100 -10.52 11.65 -6.51
C SER A 100 -11.87 12.32 -6.79
N ASP A 101 -12.95 11.74 -6.25
CA ASP A 101 -14.32 12.13 -6.56
C ASP A 101 -15.08 12.63 -5.32
N ILE A 102 -14.74 12.10 -4.14
CA ILE A 102 -15.39 12.45 -2.87
C ILE A 102 -14.29 12.84 -1.87
N TYR A 103 -14.34 14.09 -1.42
CA TYR A 103 -13.32 14.65 -0.54
C TYR A 103 -13.61 14.41 0.93
N THR A 104 -12.56 14.25 1.72
CA THR A 104 -12.62 14.07 3.17
C THR A 104 -11.76 15.10 3.89
N VAL A 105 -12.08 15.38 5.15
CA VAL A 105 -11.27 16.25 6.02
C VAL A 105 -9.89 15.66 6.21
N GLU A 106 -9.80 14.34 6.41
CA GLU A 106 -8.54 13.61 6.60
C GLU A 106 -7.60 13.75 5.40
N MET A 107 -8.15 13.69 4.18
CA MET A 107 -7.36 13.91 2.95
C MET A 107 -6.87 15.36 2.86
N ALA A 108 -7.72 16.33 3.17
CA ALA A 108 -7.35 17.74 3.15
C ALA A 108 -6.25 18.06 4.17
N GLU A 109 -6.35 17.51 5.40
CA GLU A 109 -5.32 17.65 6.43
C GLU A 109 -3.98 17.04 6.01
N PHE A 110 -4.01 15.87 5.33
CA PHE A 110 -2.80 15.26 4.79
C PHE A 110 -2.15 16.16 3.71
N VAL A 111 -2.94 16.63 2.75
CA VAL A 111 -2.43 17.46 1.64
C VAL A 111 -1.88 18.79 2.16
N GLU A 112 -2.55 19.42 3.12
CA GLU A 112 -2.07 20.64 3.76
C GLU A 112 -0.73 20.41 4.49
N ALA A 113 -0.67 19.39 5.32
CA ALA A 113 0.55 19.07 6.06
C ALA A 113 1.72 18.73 5.12
N PHE A 114 1.46 17.95 4.07
CA PHE A 114 2.46 17.58 3.07
C PHE A 114 2.93 18.81 2.29
N GLY A 115 2.01 19.65 1.85
CA GLY A 115 2.33 20.91 1.16
C GLY A 115 3.23 21.81 1.99
N ARG A 116 2.89 22.02 3.25
CA ARG A 116 3.64 22.88 4.16
C ARG A 116 5.02 22.33 4.56
N LEU A 117 5.15 21.00 4.70
CA LEU A 117 6.35 20.38 5.29
C LEU A 117 7.31 19.80 4.26
N ALA A 118 6.83 19.38 3.10
CA ALA A 118 7.59 18.58 2.17
C ALA A 118 7.64 19.12 0.74
N MET A 119 6.73 20.02 0.36
CA MET A 119 6.75 20.61 -0.98
C MET A 119 7.53 21.92 -1.00
N PRO A 120 8.41 22.11 -1.99
CA PRO A 120 9.04 23.42 -2.20
C PRO A 120 8.06 24.37 -2.88
N ASP A 121 8.16 25.67 -2.60
CA ASP A 121 7.25 26.72 -3.10
C ASP A 121 7.14 26.77 -4.63
N TYR A 122 8.20 26.36 -5.34
CA TYR A 122 8.20 26.35 -6.80
C TYR A 122 7.52 25.12 -7.44
N LEU A 123 7.08 24.15 -6.62
CA LEU A 123 6.28 22.98 -7.03
C LEU A 123 4.97 22.90 -6.22
N PRO A 124 4.00 23.80 -6.51
CA PRO A 124 2.80 23.93 -5.67
C PRO A 124 1.71 22.87 -5.94
N HIS A 125 1.90 22.03 -6.94
CA HIS A 125 0.90 21.05 -7.35
C HIS A 125 1.27 19.65 -6.90
N LEU A 126 0.34 18.93 -6.25
CA LEU A 126 0.47 17.56 -5.82
C LEU A 126 -0.43 16.65 -6.64
N PHE A 127 0.13 15.56 -7.14
CA PHE A 127 -0.62 14.51 -7.80
C PHE A 127 -0.28 13.15 -7.16
N LEU A 128 -1.28 12.51 -6.56
CA LEU A 128 -1.10 11.27 -5.82
C LEU A 128 -1.43 10.07 -6.69
N VAL A 129 -0.50 9.12 -6.74
CA VAL A 129 -0.65 7.83 -7.45
C VAL A 129 -0.10 6.70 -6.62
N ALA A 130 -0.56 5.48 -6.89
CA ALA A 130 -0.10 4.30 -6.17
C ALA A 130 1.21 3.76 -6.77
N GLY A 131 2.31 3.98 -6.06
CA GLY A 131 3.62 3.40 -6.38
C GLY A 131 4.54 4.25 -7.26
N GLY A 132 5.84 3.99 -7.14
CA GLY A 132 6.90 4.77 -7.81
C GLY A 132 6.84 4.69 -9.33
N SER A 133 6.55 3.52 -9.90
CA SER A 133 6.44 3.34 -11.36
C SER A 133 5.36 4.22 -11.96
N LEU A 134 4.17 4.28 -11.34
CA LEU A 134 3.10 5.17 -11.78
C LEU A 134 3.46 6.65 -11.57
N GLY A 135 4.23 6.97 -10.52
CA GLY A 135 4.78 8.31 -10.32
C GLY A 135 5.67 8.75 -11.47
N VAL A 136 6.61 7.90 -11.88
CA VAL A 136 7.51 8.17 -13.04
C VAL A 136 6.72 8.26 -14.34
N GLU A 137 5.78 7.34 -14.59
CA GLU A 137 4.93 7.37 -15.79
C GLU A 137 4.17 8.70 -15.92
N ASN A 138 3.54 9.16 -14.85
CA ASN A 138 2.80 10.43 -14.86
C ASN A 138 3.73 11.64 -14.99
N ALA A 139 4.93 11.61 -14.40
CA ALA A 139 5.93 12.65 -14.60
C ALA A 139 6.37 12.75 -16.08
N LEU A 140 6.58 11.61 -16.75
CA LEU A 140 6.87 11.57 -18.18
C LEU A 140 5.71 12.11 -19.02
N LYS A 141 4.47 11.71 -18.73
CA LYS A 141 3.29 12.25 -19.41
C LYS A 141 3.20 13.79 -19.28
N ALA A 142 3.44 14.31 -18.08
CA ALA A 142 3.45 15.76 -17.86
C ALA A 142 4.58 16.45 -18.63
N ALA A 143 5.78 15.86 -18.68
CA ALA A 143 6.91 16.39 -19.42
C ALA A 143 6.64 16.41 -20.94
N PHE A 144 6.04 15.35 -21.47
CA PHE A 144 5.66 15.28 -22.90
C PHE A 144 4.58 16.30 -23.24
N ASP A 145 3.50 16.39 -22.46
CA ASP A 145 2.45 17.38 -22.67
C ASP A 145 3.01 18.82 -22.62
N TRP A 146 3.86 19.11 -21.62
CA TRP A 146 4.54 20.40 -21.53
C TRP A 146 5.38 20.70 -22.79
N LYS A 147 6.14 19.70 -23.28
CA LYS A 147 6.98 19.85 -24.47
C LYS A 147 6.15 20.12 -25.70
N VAL A 148 5.08 19.36 -25.92
CA VAL A 148 4.14 19.52 -27.04
C VAL A 148 3.54 20.92 -27.03
N ARG A 149 2.95 21.35 -25.91
CA ARG A 149 2.36 22.69 -25.77
C ARG A 149 3.37 23.80 -26.00
N ARG A 150 4.62 23.64 -25.52
CA ARG A 150 5.71 24.58 -25.76
C ARG A 150 6.05 24.69 -27.24
N ASN A 151 6.12 23.58 -27.98
CA ASN A 151 6.39 23.52 -29.39
C ASN A 151 5.29 24.20 -30.18
N PHE A 152 4.02 23.93 -29.90
CA PHE A 152 2.88 24.62 -30.55
C PHE A 152 2.93 26.13 -30.33
N ARG A 153 3.27 26.62 -29.14
CA ARG A 153 3.43 28.06 -28.88
C ARG A 153 4.55 28.70 -29.71
N LYS A 154 5.53 27.89 -30.14
CA LYS A 154 6.62 28.34 -31.03
C LYS A 154 6.29 28.17 -32.52
N GLY A 155 5.06 27.80 -32.87
CA GLY A 155 4.61 27.60 -34.25
C GLY A 155 5.05 26.26 -34.86
N LEU A 156 5.62 25.35 -34.07
CA LEU A 156 5.96 23.99 -34.52
C LEU A 156 4.69 23.13 -34.46
N ARG A 157 4.13 22.77 -35.60
CA ARG A 157 2.85 22.07 -35.72
C ARG A 157 2.98 20.54 -35.84
N GLU A 158 4.17 20.04 -36.12
CA GLU A 158 4.42 18.62 -36.25
C GLU A 158 5.36 18.16 -35.13
N GLU A 159 4.86 17.25 -34.29
CA GLU A 159 5.73 16.46 -33.46
C GLU A 159 6.06 15.16 -34.19
N ARG A 160 7.28 15.14 -34.74
CA ARG A 160 7.87 13.84 -35.16
C ARG A 160 8.34 13.17 -33.87
N GLY A 161 7.63 12.11 -33.47
CA GLY A 161 8.10 11.23 -32.43
C GLY A 161 9.47 10.66 -32.83
N HIS A 162 10.45 10.85 -31.99
CA HIS A 162 11.74 10.18 -32.04
C HIS A 162 11.81 9.23 -30.86
#